data_4bc4aba3257c536afd1e43c46acf7363
#
_entry.id   4bc4aba3257c536afd1e43c46acf7363
#
_cell.length_a   1.000
_cell.length_b   1.000
_cell.length_c   1.000
_cell.angle_alpha   90.00
_cell.angle_beta   90.00
_cell.angle_gamma   90.00
#
_symmetry.space_group_name_H-M   'P 1'
#
loop_
_entity.id
_entity.type
_entity.pdbx_description
1 polymer ?
#
loop_
_entity_poly.entity_id
_entity_poly.type
_entity_poly.pdbx_seq_one_letter_code
_entity_poly.pdbx_strand_id
1 'polypeptide(L)' 'MAKGFGVSPLTNTIYYGTINKEKHMFTGKKEDVTDDVLRAAFEWFMGNMEGNEEYSITFPSTKYELVMREKV' A
#
# COMPACT_ATOMS: atom_id res chain seq x y z
N MET A 1 2.70 21.54 -1.19
CA MET A 1 2.02 20.28 -0.89
C MET A 1 2.67 19.15 -1.65
N ALA A 2 2.67 17.97 -1.06
CA ALA A 2 3.31 16.81 -1.66
C ALA A 2 2.27 15.82 -2.17
N LYS A 3 2.65 15.05 -3.18
CA LYS A 3 1.83 13.95 -3.65
C LYS A 3 2.11 12.71 -2.83
N GLY A 4 1.11 11.89 -2.63
CA GLY A 4 1.28 10.66 -1.87
C GLY A 4 0.07 9.75 -1.96
N PHE A 5 0.16 8.64 -1.25
CA PHE A 5 -0.88 7.64 -1.23
C PHE A 5 -1.69 7.74 0.07
N GLY A 6 -2.95 7.39 -0.01
CA GLY A 6 -3.79 7.34 1.17
C GLY A 6 -4.90 6.33 0.96
N VAL A 7 -5.47 5.86 2.06
CA VAL A 7 -6.55 4.88 2.02
C VAL A 7 -7.82 5.51 2.54
N SER A 8 -8.92 5.33 1.80
CA SER A 8 -10.23 5.74 2.26
C SER A 8 -10.93 4.53 2.88
N PRO A 9 -11.18 4.55 4.19
CA PRO A 9 -11.88 3.42 4.82
C PRO A 9 -13.36 3.34 4.42
N LEU A 10 -13.92 4.46 3.97
CA LEU A 10 -15.32 4.47 3.54
C LEU A 10 -15.53 3.71 2.23
N THR A 11 -14.58 3.83 1.32
CA THR A 11 -14.68 3.19 0.00
C THR A 11 -13.72 2.02 -0.17
N ASN A 12 -12.91 1.75 0.86
CA ASN A 12 -11.89 0.70 0.82
C ASN A 12 -10.99 0.86 -0.41
N THR A 13 -10.57 2.08 -0.67
CA THR A 13 -9.85 2.45 -1.89
C THR A 13 -8.53 3.11 -1.56
N ILE A 14 -7.49 2.78 -2.33
CA ILE A 14 -6.19 3.44 -2.24
C ILE A 14 -6.15 4.53 -3.30
N TYR A 15 -5.88 5.76 -2.86
CA TYR A 15 -5.80 6.91 -3.74
C TYR A 15 -4.38 7.47 -3.82
N TYR A 16 -4.07 8.05 -4.95
CA TYR A 16 -2.84 8.82 -5.13
C TYR A 16 -3.21 10.24 -5.55
N GLY A 17 -2.64 11.23 -4.90
CA GLY A 17 -2.93 12.60 -5.23
C GLY A 17 -2.17 13.57 -4.34
N THR A 18 -2.54 14.83 -4.42
CA THR A 18 -1.92 15.87 -3.61
C THR A 18 -2.50 15.84 -2.20
N ILE A 19 -1.63 15.80 -1.21
CA ILE A 19 -2.03 15.71 0.19
C ILE A 19 -1.69 17.00 0.91
N ASN A 20 -2.66 17.52 1.66
CA ASN A 20 -2.43 18.60 2.60
C ASN A 20 -2.02 17.97 3.93
N LYS A 21 -0.75 18.10 4.28
CA LYS A 21 -0.20 17.45 5.46
C LYS A 21 -0.79 17.98 6.77
N GLU A 22 -1.18 19.23 6.81
CA GLU A 22 -1.76 19.81 8.01
C GLU A 22 -3.15 19.24 8.31
N LYS A 23 -3.91 18.96 7.27
CA LYS A 23 -5.27 18.44 7.41
C LYS A 23 -5.36 16.94 7.22
N HIS A 24 -4.26 16.30 6.84
CA HIS A 24 -4.21 14.85 6.57
C HIS A 24 -5.25 14.41 5.56
N MET A 25 -5.45 15.20 4.50
CA MET A 25 -6.45 14.90 3.50
C MET A 25 -5.99 15.29 2.11
N PHE A 26 -6.60 14.70 1.12
CA PHE A 26 -6.32 15.04 -0.27
C PHE A 26 -6.93 16.39 -0.63
N THR A 27 -6.22 17.13 -1.45
CA THR A 27 -6.70 18.39 -2.02
C THR A 27 -6.70 18.26 -3.54
N GLY A 28 -7.78 18.67 -4.18
CA GLY A 28 -7.91 18.54 -5.62
C GLY A 28 -8.22 17.12 -6.07
N LYS A 29 -7.79 16.79 -7.26
CA LYS A 29 -8.07 15.48 -7.84
C LYS A 29 -7.17 14.40 -7.27
N LYS A 30 -7.74 13.23 -7.09
CA LYS A 30 -7.00 12.04 -6.66
C LYS A 30 -7.41 10.88 -7.57
N GLU A 31 -6.50 9.94 -7.74
CA GLU A 31 -6.72 8.78 -8.59
C GLU A 31 -6.91 7.53 -7.75
N ASP A 32 -7.84 6.69 -8.15
CA ASP A 32 -7.99 5.36 -7.57
C ASP A 32 -6.90 4.48 -8.15
N VAL A 33 -5.94 4.11 -7.31
CA VAL A 33 -4.80 3.30 -7.71
C VAL A 33 -4.75 1.96 -6.98
N THR A 34 -5.89 1.55 -6.43
CA THR A 34 -5.97 0.34 -5.62
C THR A 34 -5.37 -0.87 -6.32
N ASP A 35 -5.85 -1.18 -7.52
CA ASP A 35 -5.38 -2.35 -8.26
C ASP A 35 -3.91 -2.23 -8.64
N ASP A 36 -3.49 -1.04 -9.06
CA ASP A 36 -2.09 -0.82 -9.46
C ASP A 36 -1.14 -0.97 -8.28
N VAL A 37 -1.52 -0.44 -7.13
CA VAL A 37 -0.69 -0.55 -5.92
C VAL A 37 -0.62 -1.99 -5.45
N LEU A 38 -1.74 -2.71 -5.45
CA LEU A 38 -1.75 -4.10 -5.02
C LEU A 38 -0.93 -4.97 -5.97
N ARG A 39 -1.00 -4.72 -7.26
CA ARG A 39 -0.20 -5.45 -8.25
C ARG A 39 1.29 -5.15 -8.07
N ALA A 40 1.63 -3.89 -7.88
CA ALA A 40 3.03 -3.51 -7.65
C ALA A 40 3.57 -4.15 -6.38
N ALA A 41 2.77 -4.16 -5.32
CA ALA A 41 3.16 -4.82 -4.07
C ALA A 41 3.35 -6.32 -4.28
N PHE A 42 2.46 -6.96 -5.03
CA PHE A 42 2.57 -8.36 -5.35
C PHE A 42 3.90 -8.66 -6.07
N GLU A 43 4.22 -7.90 -7.09
CA GLU A 43 5.45 -8.08 -7.84
C GLU A 43 6.69 -7.84 -6.98
N TRP A 44 6.63 -6.83 -6.12
CA TRP A 44 7.73 -6.54 -5.21
C TRP A 44 7.97 -7.70 -4.23
N PHE A 45 6.90 -8.23 -3.65
CA PHE A 45 7.00 -9.38 -2.76
C PHE A 45 7.56 -10.60 -3.49
N MET A 46 7.09 -10.86 -4.70
CA MET A 46 7.57 -11.98 -5.50
C MET A 46 9.08 -11.90 -5.73
N GLY A 47 9.57 -10.71 -6.05
CA GLY A 47 11.00 -10.48 -6.26
C GLY A 47 11.83 -10.71 -5.01
N ASN A 48 11.24 -10.48 -3.84
CA ASN A 48 11.95 -10.64 -2.57
C ASN A 48 11.87 -12.04 -1.98
N MET A 49 10.98 -12.87 -2.49
CA MET A 49 10.85 -14.24 -1.98
C MET A 49 12.03 -15.11 -2.36
N GLU A 50 12.58 -14.93 -3.56
CA GLU A 50 13.81 -15.61 -4.02
C GLU A 50 13.92 -17.10 -3.66
N GLY A 51 12.83 -17.83 -3.91
CA GLY A 51 12.82 -19.27 -3.62
C GLY A 51 12.37 -19.63 -2.22
N ASN A 52 12.12 -18.66 -1.37
CA ASN A 52 11.52 -18.90 -0.06
C ASN A 52 10.01 -19.06 -0.23
N GLU A 53 9.38 -19.74 0.72
CA GLU A 53 7.95 -19.96 0.65
C GLU A 53 7.13 -18.75 1.05
N GLU A 54 7.74 -17.81 1.77
CA GLU A 54 7.05 -16.60 2.19
C GLU A 54 8.01 -15.44 2.41
N TYR A 55 7.47 -14.26 2.41
CA TYR A 55 8.20 -13.04 2.72
C TYR A 55 7.26 -12.12 3.50
N SER A 56 7.78 -11.49 4.54
CA SER A 56 6.96 -10.63 5.38
C SER A 56 7.62 -9.29 5.64
N ILE A 57 6.79 -8.28 5.86
CA ILE A 57 7.22 -6.94 6.26
C ILE A 57 6.58 -6.62 7.59
N THR A 58 7.39 -6.28 8.57
CA THR A 58 6.90 -5.89 9.88
C THR A 58 6.84 -4.36 9.97
N PHE A 59 5.77 -3.86 10.52
CA PHE A 59 5.62 -2.41 10.75
C PHE A 59 5.95 -2.12 12.21
N PRO A 60 7.11 -1.47 12.48
CA PRO A 60 7.66 -1.37 13.84
C PRO A 60 6.76 -0.72 14.89
N SER A 61 5.90 0.19 14.48
CA SER A 61 5.01 0.90 15.41
C SER A 61 3.71 0.16 15.66
N THR A 62 3.55 -1.02 15.10
CA THR A 62 2.30 -1.77 15.18
C THR A 62 2.57 -3.23 15.54
N LYS A 63 1.51 -3.94 15.84
CA LYS A 63 1.58 -5.39 16.06
C LYS A 63 1.20 -6.17 14.79
N TYR A 64 1.24 -5.52 13.64
CA TYR A 64 0.84 -6.12 12.37
C TYR A 64 2.02 -6.32 11.43
N GLU A 65 1.88 -7.30 10.57
CA GLU A 65 2.84 -7.54 9.49
C GLU A 65 2.08 -7.90 8.22
N LEU A 66 2.70 -7.61 7.07
CA LEU A 66 2.19 -8.06 5.78
C LEU A 66 2.99 -9.29 5.38
N VAL A 67 2.29 -10.36 5.04
CA VAL A 67 2.93 -11.62 4.65
C VAL A 67 2.42 -12.04 3.28
N MET A 68 3.34 -12.41 2.40
CA MET A 68 3.00 -13.08 1.15
C MET A 68 3.56 -14.49 1.21
N ARG A 69 2.74 -15.47 0.93
CA ARG A 69 3.16 -16.86 0.93
C ARG A 69 2.49 -17.59 -0.21
N GLU A 70 3.12 -18.67 -0.62
CA GLU A 70 2.56 -19.51 -1.65
C GLU A 70 1.30 -20.19 -1.15
N LYS A 71 0.27 -20.13 -1.97
CA LYS A 71 -1.00 -20.76 -1.61
C LYS A 71 -0.91 -22.26 -1.89
N VAL A 72 -1.22 -23.05 -0.90
CA VAL A 72 -1.13 -24.51 -1.00
C VAL A 72 -2.46 -25.10 -1.39
#